data_eb2eaefba1ab6681328a116991e612d3
#
_entry.id   eb2eaefba1ab6681328a116991e612d3
#
_cell.length_a   1.000
_cell.length_b   1.000
_cell.length_c   1.000
_cell.angle_alpha   90.00
_cell.angle_beta   90.00
_cell.angle_gamma   90.00
#
_symmetry.space_group_name_H-M   'P 1'
#
loop_
_entity.id
_entity.type
_entity.pdbx_description
1 polymer ?
#
loop_
_entity_poly.entity_id
_entity_poly.type
_entity_poly.pdbx_seq_one_letter_code
_entity_poly.pdbx_strand_id
1 'polypeptide(L)'
;MSKHQMAKRNSQIKHNNQIQKIKFSPELIQMLAEQQQTLQEGQTQQQRINKAMVEVFGNLTNESKREIKAYTDAQLGRVDERIDRIEKMIPLTDGEAMMLKQTASKKAARLVKTILYRRFGNSDYGGQEFFNAKFGHIIRTVYSLLKHEFNVIKYTAILHVQFQDAMDFTNQITVDSLPAKATRLTDKQVEKLNEWEERHGLSLTPKED
;
A
#
# COMPACT_ATOMS: atom_id res chain seq x y z
N MET A 1 -15.55 28.95 38.41
CA MET A 1 -15.44 27.98 37.32
C MET A 1 -16.42 26.83 37.58
N SER A 2 -17.31 26.56 36.63
CA SER A 2 -18.37 25.53 36.76
C SER A 2 -17.78 24.11 36.77
N LYS A 3 -18.37 23.23 37.60
CA LYS A 3 -18.00 21.77 37.64
C LYS A 3 -17.98 21.11 36.23
N HIS A 4 -18.74 21.67 35.29
CA HIS A 4 -18.81 21.18 33.91
C HIS A 4 -17.54 21.51 33.08
N GLN A 5 -16.88 22.64 33.38
CA GLN A 5 -15.61 23.02 32.71
C GLN A 5 -14.41 22.19 33.23
N MET A 6 -14.44 21.79 34.50
CA MET A 6 -13.41 20.90 35.07
C MET A 6 -13.51 19.47 34.51
N ALA A 7 -14.72 18.96 34.31
CA ALA A 7 -14.93 17.64 33.73
C ALA A 7 -14.45 17.56 32.26
N LYS A 8 -14.70 18.59 31.44
CA LYS A 8 -14.17 18.66 30.06
C LYS A 8 -12.64 18.75 30.00
N ARG A 9 -12.03 19.52 30.91
CA ARG A 9 -10.57 19.65 31.00
C ARG A 9 -9.90 18.31 31.39
N ASN A 10 -10.48 17.60 32.35
CA ASN A 10 -9.98 16.29 32.77
C ASN A 10 -10.17 15.20 31.71
N SER A 11 -11.21 15.27 30.90
CA SER A 11 -11.43 14.37 29.77
C SER A 11 -10.43 14.63 28.64
N GLN A 12 -10.10 15.89 28.34
CA GLN A 12 -9.06 16.23 27.35
C GLN A 12 -7.66 15.84 27.82
N ILE A 13 -7.35 15.98 29.12
CA ILE A 13 -6.06 15.55 29.68
C ILE A 13 -5.93 14.02 29.64
N LYS A 14 -7.01 13.27 29.90
CA LYS A 14 -7.02 11.81 29.75
C LYS A 14 -6.89 11.35 28.29
N HIS A 15 -7.47 12.08 27.33
CA HIS A 15 -7.35 11.77 25.91
C HIS A 15 -5.92 12.05 25.40
N ASN A 16 -5.30 13.16 25.80
CA ASN A 16 -3.91 13.45 25.46
C ASN A 16 -2.90 12.46 26.10
N ASN A 17 -3.19 11.96 27.30
CA ASN A 17 -2.32 10.93 27.92
C ASN A 17 -2.46 9.54 27.29
N GLN A 18 -3.55 9.23 26.59
CA GLN A 18 -3.67 7.97 25.84
C GLN A 18 -2.90 8.00 24.51
N ILE A 19 -2.73 9.17 23.89
CA ILE A 19 -1.95 9.32 22.65
C ILE A 19 -0.43 9.14 22.92
N GLN A 20 0.04 9.38 24.14
CA GLN A 20 1.47 9.21 24.49
C GLN A 20 1.93 7.76 24.76
N LYS A 21 1.07 6.75 24.56
CA LYS A 21 1.42 5.33 24.77
C LYS A 21 1.59 4.51 23.50
N ILE A 22 1.86 5.15 22.37
CA ILE A 22 2.40 4.39 21.24
C ILE A 22 3.88 4.13 21.55
N LYS A 23 4.17 2.99 22.18
CA LYS A 23 5.53 2.49 22.31
C LYS A 23 5.98 2.01 20.93
N PHE A 24 6.67 2.89 20.21
CA PHE A 24 7.43 2.47 19.04
C PHE A 24 8.47 1.44 19.47
N SER A 25 8.65 0.37 18.71
CA SER A 25 9.70 -0.57 19.00
C SER A 25 11.07 0.13 18.95
N PRO A 26 12.03 -0.26 19.78
CA PRO A 26 13.36 0.34 19.77
C PRO A 26 14.01 0.32 18.38
N GLU A 27 13.75 -0.74 17.60
CA GLU A 27 14.27 -0.89 16.24
C GLU A 27 13.66 0.15 15.27
N LEU A 28 12.38 0.47 15.44
CA LEU A 28 11.68 1.47 14.59
C LEU A 28 12.19 2.89 14.90
N ILE A 29 12.46 3.17 16.18
CA ILE A 29 13.04 4.44 16.61
C ILE A 29 14.45 4.58 16.05
N GLN A 30 15.24 3.50 16.09
CA GLN A 30 16.60 3.48 15.57
C GLN A 30 16.61 3.67 14.05
N MET A 31 15.73 2.99 13.31
CA MET A 31 15.61 3.13 11.85
C MET A 31 15.17 4.55 11.44
N LEU A 32 14.23 5.16 12.18
CA LEU A 32 13.83 6.55 11.95
C LEU A 32 14.97 7.54 12.27
N ALA A 33 15.76 7.28 13.33
CA ALA A 33 16.91 8.10 13.68
C ALA A 33 18.01 8.00 12.62
N GLU A 34 18.31 6.81 12.11
CA GLU A 34 19.27 6.59 11.01
C GLU A 34 18.82 7.25 9.71
N GLN A 35 17.52 7.16 9.38
CA GLN A 35 16.94 7.82 8.19
C GLN A 35 16.98 9.35 8.34
N GLN A 36 16.70 9.89 9.53
CA GLN A 36 16.79 11.31 9.82
C GLN A 36 18.25 11.80 9.77
N GLN A 37 19.18 10.99 10.27
CA GLN A 37 20.62 11.30 10.21
C GLN A 37 21.12 11.35 8.77
N THR A 38 20.72 10.38 7.93
CA THR A 38 21.09 10.34 6.50
C THR A 38 20.55 11.56 5.75
N LEU A 39 19.32 11.99 6.05
CA LEU A 39 18.74 13.22 5.49
C LEU A 39 19.48 14.47 5.95
N GLN A 40 19.86 14.57 7.23
CA GLN A 40 20.64 15.69 7.76
C GLN A 40 22.05 15.75 7.18
N GLU A 41 22.71 14.63 7.03
CA GLU A 41 24.02 14.52 6.40
C GLU A 41 23.97 14.95 4.93
N GLY A 42 22.95 14.52 4.18
CA GLY A 42 22.69 14.96 2.81
C GLY A 42 22.48 16.47 2.69
N GLN A 43 21.66 17.05 3.57
CA GLN A 43 21.41 18.50 3.60
C GLN A 43 22.66 19.28 3.98
N THR A 44 23.46 18.78 4.93
CA THR A 44 24.71 19.41 5.36
C THR A 44 25.75 19.38 4.25
N GLN A 45 25.85 18.27 3.54
CA GLN A 45 26.74 18.13 2.39
C GLN A 45 26.33 19.07 1.25
N GLN A 46 25.04 19.21 0.96
CA GLN A 46 24.53 20.15 -0.03
C GLN A 46 24.83 21.60 0.33
N GLN A 47 24.69 21.99 1.59
CA GLN A 47 25.00 23.33 2.07
C GLN A 47 26.50 23.64 1.97
N ARG A 48 27.38 22.66 2.27
CA ARG A 48 28.83 22.81 2.11
C ARG A 48 29.20 23.01 0.65
N ILE A 49 28.64 22.25 -0.27
CA ILE A 49 28.86 22.39 -1.71
C ILE A 49 28.39 23.78 -2.18
N ASN A 50 27.23 24.24 -1.76
CA ASN A 50 26.73 25.56 -2.14
C ASN A 50 27.61 26.68 -1.61
N LYS A 51 28.10 26.59 -0.35
CA LYS A 51 29.01 27.58 0.24
C LYS A 51 30.37 27.63 -0.49
N ALA A 52 30.96 26.48 -0.76
CA ALA A 52 32.21 26.39 -1.51
C ALA A 52 32.03 26.95 -2.93
N MET A 53 30.92 26.69 -3.60
CA MET A 53 30.61 27.30 -4.90
C MET A 53 30.58 28.83 -4.84
N VAL A 54 29.87 29.39 -3.85
CA VAL A 54 29.78 30.87 -3.70
C VAL A 54 31.17 31.50 -3.48
N GLU A 55 32.04 30.89 -2.68
CA GLU A 55 33.40 31.38 -2.44
C GLU A 55 34.25 31.31 -3.72
N VAL A 56 34.17 30.24 -4.48
CA VAL A 56 34.89 30.09 -5.76
C VAL A 56 34.37 31.09 -6.79
N PHE A 57 33.03 31.29 -6.90
CA PHE A 57 32.43 32.26 -7.82
C PHE A 57 32.82 33.70 -7.51
N GLY A 58 33.10 34.02 -6.23
CA GLY A 58 33.49 35.37 -5.81
C GLY A 58 34.82 35.82 -6.42
N ASN A 59 35.74 34.89 -6.73
CA ASN A 59 37.13 35.13 -7.12
C ASN A 59 37.42 34.89 -8.61
N LEU A 60 36.44 34.44 -9.40
CA LEU A 60 36.66 34.04 -10.79
C LEU A 60 36.32 35.14 -11.82
N THR A 61 37.06 35.20 -12.90
CA THR A 61 36.73 36.03 -14.07
C THR A 61 35.42 35.60 -14.71
N ASN A 62 34.76 36.48 -15.47
CA ASN A 62 33.41 36.17 -16.05
C ASN A 62 33.43 34.93 -16.97
N GLU A 63 34.56 34.62 -17.58
CA GLU A 63 34.72 33.47 -18.47
C GLU A 63 34.78 32.15 -17.68
N SER A 64 35.60 32.08 -16.64
CA SER A 64 35.68 30.94 -15.72
C SER A 64 34.33 30.70 -15.01
N LYS A 65 33.61 31.77 -14.68
CA LYS A 65 32.27 31.66 -14.10
C LYS A 65 31.25 30.97 -15.05
N ARG A 66 31.35 31.26 -16.36
CA ARG A 66 30.48 30.61 -17.35
C ARG A 66 30.81 29.14 -17.53
N GLU A 67 32.09 28.80 -17.60
CA GLU A 67 32.53 27.40 -17.73
C GLU A 67 32.16 26.55 -16.50
N ILE A 68 32.39 27.09 -15.29
CA ILE A 68 32.01 26.40 -14.05
C ILE A 68 30.52 26.26 -13.96
N LYS A 69 29.74 27.29 -14.35
CA LYS A 69 28.29 27.20 -14.37
C LYS A 69 27.84 26.11 -15.34
N ALA A 70 28.32 26.10 -16.56
CA ALA A 70 27.98 25.06 -17.55
C ALA A 70 28.36 23.66 -17.07
N TYR A 71 29.52 23.49 -16.44
CA TYR A 71 29.94 22.21 -15.84
C TYR A 71 28.98 21.80 -14.68
N THR A 72 28.67 22.76 -13.82
CA THR A 72 27.79 22.53 -12.68
C THR A 72 26.37 22.16 -13.14
N ASP A 73 25.80 22.89 -14.10
CA ASP A 73 24.49 22.63 -14.69
C ASP A 73 24.48 21.23 -15.33
N ALA A 74 25.55 20.86 -16.04
CA ALA A 74 25.68 19.51 -16.60
C ALA A 74 25.78 18.41 -15.54
N GLN A 75 26.47 18.65 -14.42
CA GLN A 75 26.54 17.71 -13.31
C GLN A 75 25.20 17.60 -12.56
N LEU A 76 24.53 18.72 -12.33
CA LEU A 76 23.18 18.74 -11.74
C LEU A 76 22.22 17.95 -12.61
N GLY A 77 22.20 18.17 -13.93
CA GLY A 77 21.38 17.40 -14.84
C GLY A 77 21.64 15.89 -14.77
N ARG A 78 22.91 15.47 -14.64
CA ARG A 78 23.26 14.06 -14.44
C ARG A 78 22.77 13.51 -13.09
N VAL A 79 22.81 14.33 -12.05
CA VAL A 79 22.30 13.96 -10.72
C VAL A 79 20.79 13.82 -10.77
N ASP A 80 20.10 14.78 -11.38
CA ASP A 80 18.65 14.73 -11.55
C ASP A 80 18.20 13.48 -12.34
N GLU A 81 18.88 13.18 -13.45
CA GLU A 81 18.62 11.95 -14.21
C GLU A 81 18.88 10.67 -13.39
N ARG A 82 19.83 10.69 -12.45
CA ARG A 82 20.08 9.56 -11.57
C ARG A 82 19.03 9.45 -10.48
N ILE A 83 18.60 10.56 -9.92
CA ILE A 83 17.50 10.62 -8.95
C ILE A 83 16.22 10.08 -9.61
N ASP A 84 15.86 10.60 -10.78
CA ASP A 84 14.71 10.12 -11.55
C ASP A 84 14.73 8.61 -11.81
N ARG A 85 15.94 8.09 -12.14
CA ARG A 85 16.09 6.64 -12.33
C ARG A 85 15.92 5.87 -11.04
N ILE A 86 16.46 6.36 -9.93
CA ILE A 86 16.34 5.73 -8.61
C ILE A 86 14.87 5.75 -8.18
N GLU A 87 14.18 6.88 -8.28
CA GLU A 87 12.77 7.00 -7.93
C GLU A 87 11.89 6.03 -8.72
N LYS A 88 12.17 5.87 -10.02
CA LYS A 88 11.49 4.88 -10.87
C LYS A 88 11.80 3.42 -10.50
N MET A 89 12.79 3.15 -9.66
CA MET A 89 13.18 1.80 -9.23
C MET A 89 12.77 1.49 -7.78
N ILE A 90 12.26 2.48 -7.06
CA ILE A 90 11.83 2.29 -5.67
C ILE A 90 10.54 1.45 -5.64
N PRO A 91 10.50 0.34 -4.89
CA PRO A 91 9.26 -0.42 -4.69
C PRO A 91 8.29 0.38 -3.80
N LEU A 92 7.04 -0.08 -3.73
CA LEU A 92 6.03 0.52 -2.86
C LEU A 92 6.57 0.72 -1.44
N THR A 93 6.32 1.89 -0.88
CA THR A 93 6.53 2.14 0.55
C THR A 93 5.59 1.26 1.39
N ASP A 94 5.90 1.05 2.65
CA ASP A 94 5.06 0.27 3.56
C ASP A 94 3.64 0.84 3.65
N GLY A 95 3.51 2.17 3.64
CA GLY A 95 2.22 2.86 3.62
C GLY A 95 1.40 2.55 2.36
N GLU A 96 2.02 2.63 1.20
CA GLU A 96 1.38 2.33 -0.08
C GLU A 96 1.02 0.85 -0.21
N ALA A 97 1.93 -0.04 0.20
CA ALA A 97 1.68 -1.46 0.24
C ALA A 97 0.50 -1.81 1.16
N MET A 98 0.38 -1.12 2.30
CA MET A 98 -0.76 -1.27 3.20
C MET A 98 -2.06 -0.75 2.58
N MET A 99 -2.04 0.39 1.91
CA MET A 99 -3.21 0.94 1.21
C MET A 99 -3.67 0.01 0.08
N LEU A 100 -2.75 -0.48 -0.73
CA LEU A 100 -3.04 -1.43 -1.80
C LEU A 100 -3.62 -2.74 -1.25
N LYS A 101 -3.05 -3.26 -0.15
CA LYS A 101 -3.57 -4.45 0.56
C LYS A 101 -5.00 -4.23 1.05
N GLN A 102 -5.29 -3.08 1.64
CA GLN A 102 -6.65 -2.76 2.11
C GLN A 102 -7.63 -2.65 0.95
N THR A 103 -7.24 -2.01 -0.15
CA THR A 103 -8.05 -1.88 -1.36
C THR A 103 -8.31 -3.24 -1.99
N ALA A 104 -7.29 -4.09 -2.13
CA ALA A 104 -7.43 -5.44 -2.61
C ALA A 104 -8.38 -6.27 -1.72
N SER A 105 -8.29 -6.14 -0.40
CA SER A 105 -9.16 -6.83 0.54
C SER A 105 -10.61 -6.38 0.42
N LYS A 106 -10.86 -5.07 0.36
CA LYS A 106 -12.21 -4.51 0.15
C LYS A 106 -12.79 -4.96 -1.19
N LYS A 107 -11.96 -4.98 -2.24
CA LYS A 107 -12.37 -5.43 -3.57
C LYS A 107 -12.71 -6.92 -3.57
N ALA A 108 -11.85 -7.76 -3.00
CA ALA A 108 -12.10 -9.19 -2.88
C ALA A 108 -13.42 -9.49 -2.15
N ALA A 109 -13.71 -8.79 -1.04
CA ALA A 109 -14.96 -8.94 -0.33
C ALA A 109 -16.18 -8.60 -1.19
N ARG A 110 -16.11 -7.50 -1.97
CA ARG A 110 -17.18 -7.13 -2.92
C ARG A 110 -17.35 -8.18 -4.03
N LEU A 111 -16.24 -8.69 -4.58
CA LEU A 111 -16.28 -9.74 -5.61
C LEU A 111 -16.94 -11.01 -5.08
N VAL A 112 -16.61 -11.44 -3.85
CA VAL A 112 -17.26 -12.59 -3.21
C VAL A 112 -18.77 -12.36 -3.11
N LYS A 113 -19.22 -11.23 -2.56
CA LYS A 113 -20.63 -10.90 -2.45
C LYS A 113 -21.35 -10.93 -3.80
N THR A 114 -20.71 -10.40 -4.84
CA THR A 114 -21.26 -10.43 -6.21
C THR A 114 -21.34 -11.86 -6.75
N ILE A 115 -20.32 -12.70 -6.53
CA ILE A 115 -20.32 -14.11 -6.93
C ILE A 115 -21.46 -14.87 -6.23
N LEU A 116 -21.61 -14.69 -4.91
CA LEU A 116 -22.67 -15.33 -4.14
C LEU A 116 -24.05 -14.89 -4.61
N TYR A 117 -24.23 -13.59 -4.82
CA TYR A 117 -25.47 -13.06 -5.34
C TYR A 117 -25.83 -13.61 -6.74
N ARG A 118 -24.87 -13.63 -7.67
CA ARG A 118 -25.08 -14.20 -9.02
C ARG A 118 -25.45 -15.67 -8.99
N ARG A 119 -24.93 -16.43 -8.02
CA ARG A 119 -25.09 -17.86 -7.94
C ARG A 119 -26.33 -18.30 -7.14
N PHE A 120 -26.57 -17.64 -6.02
CA PHE A 120 -27.56 -18.05 -5.03
C PHE A 120 -28.68 -17.01 -4.82
N GLY A 121 -28.62 -15.87 -5.50
CA GLY A 121 -29.57 -14.78 -5.30
C GLY A 121 -29.41 -14.01 -3.98
N ASN A 122 -28.42 -14.38 -3.15
CA ASN A 122 -28.17 -13.79 -1.85
C ASN A 122 -26.66 -13.60 -1.63
N SER A 123 -26.23 -12.39 -1.29
CA SER A 123 -24.80 -12.04 -1.07
C SER A 123 -24.18 -12.65 0.19
N ASP A 124 -25.00 -13.10 1.11
CA ASP A 124 -24.59 -13.65 2.40
C ASP A 124 -24.91 -15.16 2.53
N TYR A 125 -25.20 -15.81 1.40
CA TYR A 125 -25.49 -17.24 1.34
C TYR A 125 -24.29 -18.08 1.81
N GLY A 126 -24.53 -19.11 2.59
CA GLY A 126 -23.52 -20.01 3.15
C GLY A 126 -22.88 -19.52 4.46
N GLY A 127 -23.28 -18.32 4.93
CA GLY A 127 -22.80 -17.76 6.19
C GLY A 127 -21.34 -17.35 6.20
N GLN A 128 -20.83 -16.96 7.37
CA GLN A 128 -19.51 -16.36 7.52
C GLN A 128 -18.35 -17.32 7.21
N GLU A 129 -18.48 -18.59 7.55
CA GLU A 129 -17.42 -19.57 7.33
C GLU A 129 -17.19 -19.83 5.83
N PHE A 130 -18.27 -19.98 5.09
CA PHE A 130 -18.22 -20.13 3.64
C PHE A 130 -17.71 -18.86 2.97
N PHE A 131 -18.19 -17.69 3.41
CA PHE A 131 -17.67 -16.40 2.94
C PHE A 131 -16.17 -16.30 3.13
N ASN A 132 -15.64 -16.62 4.32
CA ASN A 132 -14.20 -16.55 4.60
C ASN A 132 -13.38 -17.51 3.72
N ALA A 133 -13.90 -18.73 3.47
CA ALA A 133 -13.26 -19.70 2.59
C ALA A 133 -13.19 -19.19 1.15
N LYS A 134 -14.28 -18.59 0.64
CA LYS A 134 -14.33 -18.00 -0.70
C LYS A 134 -13.49 -16.73 -0.78
N PHE A 135 -13.53 -15.88 0.25
CA PHE A 135 -12.69 -14.68 0.34
C PHE A 135 -11.20 -15.02 0.27
N GLY A 136 -10.74 -16.03 1.01
CA GLY A 136 -9.35 -16.47 0.97
C GLY A 136 -8.91 -16.93 -0.42
N HIS A 137 -9.82 -17.49 -1.22
CA HIS A 137 -9.55 -17.86 -2.62
C HIS A 137 -9.48 -16.61 -3.51
N ILE A 138 -10.48 -15.74 -3.44
CA ILE A 138 -10.58 -14.54 -4.28
C ILE A 138 -9.45 -13.55 -4.00
N ILE A 139 -9.07 -13.32 -2.75
CA ILE A 139 -7.97 -12.40 -2.43
C ILE A 139 -6.64 -12.87 -3.00
N ARG A 140 -6.36 -14.18 -2.99
CA ARG A 140 -5.18 -14.75 -3.65
C ARG A 140 -5.21 -14.52 -5.16
N THR A 141 -6.37 -14.65 -5.77
CA THR A 141 -6.56 -14.39 -7.21
C THR A 141 -6.32 -12.91 -7.52
N VAL A 142 -6.85 -11.98 -6.72
CA VAL A 142 -6.60 -10.54 -6.88
C VAL A 142 -5.10 -10.24 -6.81
N TYR A 143 -4.38 -10.79 -5.83
CA TYR A 143 -2.92 -10.62 -5.78
C TYR A 143 -2.19 -11.28 -6.93
N SER A 144 -2.70 -12.39 -7.46
CA SER A 144 -2.13 -13.02 -8.66
C SER A 144 -2.30 -12.14 -9.89
N LEU A 145 -3.46 -11.53 -10.07
CA LEU A 145 -3.72 -10.57 -11.15
C LEU A 145 -2.81 -9.35 -11.05
N LEU A 146 -2.68 -8.76 -9.85
CA LEU A 146 -1.75 -7.65 -9.61
C LEU A 146 -0.31 -8.03 -9.98
N LYS A 147 0.17 -9.19 -9.52
CA LYS A 147 1.53 -9.65 -9.84
C LYS A 147 1.74 -9.84 -11.33
N HIS A 148 0.75 -10.35 -12.01
CA HIS A 148 0.82 -10.56 -13.46
C HIS A 148 0.81 -9.23 -14.21
N GLU A 149 -0.10 -8.32 -13.87
CA GLU A 149 -0.23 -7.00 -14.51
C GLU A 149 1.07 -6.19 -14.42
N PHE A 150 1.65 -6.13 -13.22
CA PHE A 150 2.88 -5.36 -12.95
C PHE A 150 4.17 -6.16 -13.13
N ASN A 151 4.08 -7.40 -13.62
CA ASN A 151 5.20 -8.32 -13.84
C ASN A 151 6.14 -8.43 -12.62
N VAL A 152 5.58 -8.64 -11.43
CA VAL A 152 6.33 -8.74 -10.18
C VAL A 152 6.06 -10.06 -9.45
N ILE A 153 7.05 -10.53 -8.68
CA ILE A 153 6.92 -11.76 -7.88
C ILE A 153 6.02 -11.51 -6.64
N LYS A 154 6.11 -10.31 -6.08
CA LYS A 154 5.31 -9.88 -4.91
C LYS A 154 4.66 -8.54 -5.22
N TYR A 155 3.41 -8.33 -4.79
CA TYR A 155 2.73 -7.03 -5.00
C TYR A 155 3.47 -5.86 -4.33
N THR A 156 4.21 -6.10 -3.26
CA THR A 156 5.06 -5.10 -2.60
C THR A 156 6.29 -4.68 -3.42
N ALA A 157 6.60 -5.41 -4.49
CA ALA A 157 7.68 -5.07 -5.42
C ALA A 157 7.17 -4.23 -6.62
N ILE A 158 5.89 -3.89 -6.67
CA ILE A 158 5.36 -2.89 -7.60
C ILE A 158 6.09 -1.58 -7.34
N LEU A 159 6.45 -0.86 -8.37
CA LEU A 159 7.19 0.39 -8.24
C LEU A 159 6.31 1.50 -7.65
N HIS A 160 6.90 2.37 -6.82
CA HIS A 160 6.22 3.53 -6.25
C HIS A 160 5.50 4.39 -7.32
N VAL A 161 6.17 4.63 -8.43
CA VAL A 161 5.60 5.38 -9.57
C VAL A 161 4.36 4.71 -10.20
N GLN A 162 4.16 3.41 -9.98
CA GLN A 162 3.02 2.63 -10.45
C GLN A 162 1.92 2.46 -9.39
N PHE A 163 2.06 3.08 -8.22
CA PHE A 163 1.13 2.89 -7.11
C PHE A 163 -0.31 3.24 -7.50
N GLN A 164 -0.52 4.39 -8.15
CA GLN A 164 -1.86 4.80 -8.55
C GLN A 164 -2.46 3.84 -9.59
N ASP A 165 -1.66 3.42 -10.56
CA ASP A 165 -2.09 2.43 -11.58
C ASP A 165 -2.49 1.11 -10.92
N ALA A 166 -1.74 0.66 -9.89
CA ALA A 166 -2.06 -0.55 -9.14
C ALA A 166 -3.36 -0.42 -8.34
N MET A 167 -3.62 0.76 -7.78
CA MET A 167 -4.88 1.07 -7.09
C MET A 167 -6.05 1.06 -8.08
N ASP A 168 -5.90 1.69 -9.22
CA ASP A 168 -6.93 1.79 -10.26
C ASP A 168 -7.20 0.42 -10.88
N PHE A 169 -6.17 -0.33 -11.23
CA PHE A 169 -6.31 -1.70 -11.69
C PHE A 169 -7.08 -2.55 -10.67
N THR A 170 -6.70 -2.49 -9.38
CA THR A 170 -7.39 -3.24 -8.32
C THR A 170 -8.88 -2.87 -8.26
N ASN A 171 -9.21 -1.58 -8.40
CA ASN A 171 -10.60 -1.12 -8.38
C ASN A 171 -11.39 -1.53 -9.62
N GLN A 172 -10.75 -1.74 -10.75
CA GLN A 172 -11.38 -2.15 -12.02
C GLN A 172 -11.65 -3.65 -12.11
N ILE A 173 -11.01 -4.50 -11.28
CA ILE A 173 -11.23 -5.96 -11.29
C ILE A 173 -12.73 -6.25 -11.11
N THR A 174 -13.34 -6.97 -12.02
CA THR A 174 -14.73 -7.43 -11.96
C THR A 174 -14.80 -8.94 -11.81
N VAL A 175 -15.99 -9.50 -11.55
CA VAL A 175 -16.16 -10.95 -11.52
C VAL A 175 -15.83 -11.57 -12.89
N ASP A 176 -16.13 -10.85 -13.97
CA ASP A 176 -15.95 -11.31 -15.33
C ASP A 176 -14.47 -11.28 -15.78
N SER A 177 -13.62 -10.49 -15.08
CA SER A 177 -12.18 -10.47 -15.27
C SER A 177 -11.44 -11.56 -14.46
N LEU A 178 -12.14 -12.27 -13.58
CA LEU A 178 -11.54 -13.36 -12.83
C LEU A 178 -11.42 -14.62 -13.70
N PRO A 179 -10.34 -15.42 -13.52
CA PRO A 179 -10.26 -16.73 -14.14
C PRO A 179 -11.46 -17.61 -13.76
N ALA A 180 -12.02 -18.37 -14.68
CA ALA A 180 -13.17 -19.23 -14.43
C ALA A 180 -13.00 -20.15 -13.20
N LYS A 181 -11.77 -20.67 -13.00
CA LYS A 181 -11.41 -21.46 -11.82
C LYS A 181 -11.60 -20.70 -10.50
N ALA A 182 -11.47 -19.38 -10.48
CA ALA A 182 -11.63 -18.58 -9.26
C ALA A 182 -13.12 -18.37 -8.89
N THR A 183 -14.00 -18.38 -9.87
CA THR A 183 -15.45 -18.21 -9.64
C THR A 183 -16.11 -19.52 -9.24
N ARG A 184 -15.57 -20.68 -9.63
CA ARG A 184 -16.08 -22.00 -9.22
C ARG A 184 -15.89 -22.24 -7.73
N LEU A 185 -16.67 -23.17 -7.18
CA LEU A 185 -16.50 -23.67 -5.82
C LEU A 185 -15.43 -24.79 -5.80
N THR A 186 -14.58 -24.77 -4.80
CA THR A 186 -13.70 -25.91 -4.52
C THR A 186 -14.44 -26.92 -3.65
N ASP A 187 -14.01 -28.20 -3.67
CA ASP A 187 -14.62 -29.26 -2.85
C ASP A 187 -14.77 -28.85 -1.38
N LYS A 188 -13.73 -28.26 -0.82
CA LYS A 188 -13.77 -27.75 0.57
C LYS A 188 -14.78 -26.61 0.77
N GLN A 189 -15.06 -25.84 -0.26
CA GLN A 189 -16.06 -24.79 -0.21
C GLN A 189 -17.47 -25.39 -0.31
N VAL A 190 -17.64 -26.40 -1.14
CA VAL A 190 -18.89 -27.16 -1.25
C VAL A 190 -19.20 -27.89 0.06
N GLU A 191 -18.22 -28.53 0.69
CA GLU A 191 -18.39 -29.17 2.00
C GLU A 191 -18.91 -28.17 3.05
N LYS A 192 -18.25 -27.02 3.18
CA LYS A 192 -18.67 -25.96 4.12
C LYS A 192 -20.07 -25.41 3.81
N LEU A 193 -20.38 -25.31 2.53
CA LEU A 193 -21.68 -24.85 2.08
C LEU A 193 -22.76 -25.87 2.42
N ASN A 194 -22.52 -27.15 2.13
CA ASN A 194 -23.44 -28.23 2.44
C ASN A 194 -23.70 -28.36 3.95
N GLU A 195 -22.66 -28.23 4.80
CA GLU A 195 -22.81 -28.19 6.25
C GLU A 195 -23.71 -27.02 6.72
N TRP A 196 -23.63 -25.89 6.05
CA TRP A 196 -24.49 -24.75 6.34
C TRP A 196 -25.91 -24.98 5.82
N GLU A 197 -26.07 -25.49 4.59
CA GLU A 197 -27.36 -25.79 3.96
C GLU A 197 -28.12 -26.84 4.78
N GLU A 198 -27.45 -27.89 5.22
CA GLU A 198 -28.02 -28.94 6.05
C GLU A 198 -28.58 -28.39 7.39
N ARG A 199 -27.79 -27.55 8.05
CA ARG A 199 -28.21 -26.86 9.29
C ARG A 199 -29.43 -25.96 9.10
N HIS A 200 -29.69 -25.49 7.88
CA HIS A 200 -30.81 -24.61 7.56
C HIS A 200 -31.97 -25.33 6.83
N GLY A 201 -31.88 -26.66 6.68
CA GLY A 201 -32.91 -27.46 5.99
C GLY A 201 -33.02 -27.14 4.49
N LEU A 202 -31.93 -26.73 3.85
CA LEU A 202 -31.86 -26.39 2.43
C LEU A 202 -31.39 -27.59 1.60
N SER A 203 -31.65 -27.55 0.28
CA SER A 203 -31.11 -28.55 -0.64
C SER A 203 -29.57 -28.37 -0.78
N LEU A 204 -28.84 -29.48 -0.77
CA LEU A 204 -27.39 -29.45 -0.84
C LEU A 204 -26.88 -29.02 -2.23
N THR A 205 -25.86 -28.22 -2.24
CA THR A 205 -25.19 -27.80 -3.47
C THR A 205 -24.32 -28.95 -4.03
N PRO A 206 -24.51 -29.36 -5.28
CA PRO A 206 -23.70 -30.42 -5.89
C PRO A 206 -22.25 -29.96 -6.10
N LYS A 207 -21.31 -30.93 -6.11
CA LYS A 207 -19.93 -30.67 -6.53
C LYS A 207 -19.88 -30.24 -7.99
N GLU A 208 -19.00 -29.34 -8.32
CA GLU A 208 -18.71 -28.92 -9.70
C GLU A 208 -17.61 -29.81 -10.30
N ASP A 209 -17.86 -30.38 -11.45
CA ASP A 209 -16.87 -31.13 -12.24
C ASP A 209 -15.85 -30.20 -12.92
#